data_ff78ee2ab1cd172c690df62230decdee
#
_entry.id   ff78ee2ab1cd172c690df62230decdee
#
_cell.length_a   1.000
_cell.length_b   1.000
_cell.length_c   1.000
_cell.angle_alpha   90.00
_cell.angle_beta   90.00
_cell.angle_gamma   90.00
#
_symmetry.space_group_name_H-M   'P 1'
#
loop_
_entity.id
_entity.type
_entity.pdbx_description
1 polymer ?
#
loop_
_entity_poly.entity_id
_entity_poly.type
_entity_poly.pdbx_seq_one_letter_code
_entity_poly.pdbx_strand_id
1 'polypeptide(L)'
;LEYFNVFNNQISGRIPSDIGNMEELKKFYIHQNLFYDTIPPELFELSGLIHLYLNDNDLTGEIPININNLQNLERLRLQNNNFFGYLPDEICNIELDWDDQISFNISGNNLCSELPYCIDGNQGDQNTSNCENVSIEDKISLDEYRINSAFPNPFNPIVTITYQLANKVLV
;
A
#
# COMPACT_ATOMS: atom_id res chain seq x y z
N LEU A 1 -23.49 -7.98 8.93
CA LEU A 1 -23.58 -8.30 7.49
C LEU A 1 -22.27 -8.95 7.05
N GLU A 2 -22.31 -10.21 6.65
CA GLU A 2 -21.09 -10.94 6.22
C GLU A 2 -20.73 -10.73 4.72
N TYR A 3 -21.68 -10.32 3.92
CA TYR A 3 -21.54 -10.23 2.47
C TYR A 3 -22.17 -8.94 1.92
N PHE A 4 -21.33 -8.07 1.35
CA PHE A 4 -21.76 -6.87 0.65
C PHE A 4 -21.38 -6.98 -0.82
N ASN A 5 -22.36 -6.87 -1.71
CA ASN A 5 -22.14 -7.02 -3.13
C ASN A 5 -23.01 -6.06 -3.95
N VAL A 6 -22.34 -5.17 -4.65
CA VAL A 6 -22.95 -4.22 -5.59
C VAL A 6 -22.18 -4.19 -6.92
N PHE A 7 -21.51 -5.29 -7.28
CA PHE A 7 -20.67 -5.34 -8.48
C PHE A 7 -21.47 -5.07 -9.76
N ASN A 8 -20.78 -4.59 -10.80
CA ASN A 8 -21.32 -4.35 -12.13
C ASN A 8 -22.57 -3.44 -12.12
N ASN A 9 -22.35 -2.21 -11.63
CA ASN A 9 -23.35 -1.14 -11.59
C ASN A 9 -22.74 0.20 -12.05
N GLN A 10 -23.45 1.28 -11.81
CA GLN A 10 -22.99 2.64 -12.08
C GLN A 10 -22.94 3.46 -10.75
N ILE A 11 -22.63 2.79 -9.65
CA ILE A 11 -22.55 3.43 -8.35
C ILE A 11 -21.28 4.28 -8.31
N SER A 12 -21.44 5.56 -7.98
CA SER A 12 -20.33 6.49 -7.83
C SER A 12 -20.27 7.06 -6.41
N GLY A 13 -19.12 7.60 -6.05
CA GLY A 13 -18.87 8.20 -4.76
C GLY A 13 -17.63 7.63 -4.09
N ARG A 14 -17.39 8.07 -2.87
CA ARG A 14 -16.32 7.53 -2.03
C ARG A 14 -16.79 6.31 -1.27
N ILE A 15 -15.87 5.42 -0.95
CA ILE A 15 -16.13 4.38 0.04
C ILE A 15 -16.22 5.09 1.40
N PRO A 16 -17.35 5.03 2.12
CA PRO A 16 -17.47 5.73 3.38
C PRO A 16 -16.64 5.07 4.49
N SER A 17 -16.07 5.86 5.41
CA SER A 17 -15.34 5.35 6.56
C SER A 17 -16.19 4.48 7.49
N ASP A 18 -17.50 4.69 7.49
CA ASP A 18 -18.46 3.83 8.21
C ASP A 18 -18.41 2.35 7.81
N ILE A 19 -17.72 2.00 6.70
CA ILE A 19 -17.48 0.61 6.32
C ILE A 19 -16.80 -0.16 7.46
N GLY A 20 -15.92 0.48 8.24
CA GLY A 20 -15.25 -0.11 9.39
C GLY A 20 -16.20 -0.59 10.49
N ASN A 21 -17.44 -0.09 10.54
CA ASN A 21 -18.45 -0.57 11.48
C ASN A 21 -19.07 -1.93 11.09
N MET A 22 -18.71 -2.46 9.92
CA MET A 22 -19.18 -3.76 9.45
C MET A 22 -18.27 -4.92 9.91
N GLU A 23 -18.02 -5.04 11.20
CA GLU A 23 -17.04 -5.97 11.81
C GLU A 23 -17.20 -7.44 11.36
N GLU A 24 -18.42 -7.87 11.01
CA GLU A 24 -18.74 -9.22 10.54
C GLU A 24 -18.55 -9.40 9.03
N LEU A 25 -18.06 -8.37 8.30
CA LEU A 25 -17.94 -8.42 6.86
C LEU A 25 -16.80 -9.36 6.44
N LYS A 26 -17.13 -10.37 5.62
CA LYS A 26 -16.19 -11.36 5.08
C LYS A 26 -15.93 -11.15 3.59
N LYS A 27 -16.91 -10.63 2.86
CA LYS A 27 -16.79 -10.42 1.41
C LYS A 27 -17.31 -9.06 1.02
N PHE A 28 -16.43 -8.25 0.44
CA PHE A 28 -16.72 -6.90 -0.02
C PHE A 28 -16.48 -6.79 -1.53
N TYR A 29 -17.57 -6.69 -2.31
CA TYR A 29 -17.55 -6.64 -3.76
C TYR A 29 -18.21 -5.37 -4.28
N ILE A 30 -17.38 -4.42 -4.70
CA ILE A 30 -17.82 -3.16 -5.32
C ILE A 30 -17.21 -2.96 -6.72
N HIS A 31 -16.58 -4.00 -7.26
CA HIS A 31 -15.91 -3.95 -8.55
C HIS A 31 -16.86 -3.64 -9.71
N GLN A 32 -16.29 -3.11 -10.82
CA GLN A 32 -17.04 -2.67 -12.00
C GLN A 32 -18.12 -1.63 -11.64
N ASN A 33 -17.68 -0.50 -11.10
CA ASN A 33 -18.47 0.66 -10.72
C ASN A 33 -17.69 1.96 -10.99
N LEU A 34 -18.11 3.07 -10.40
CA LEU A 34 -17.50 4.39 -10.55
C LEU A 34 -17.08 4.97 -9.18
N PHE A 35 -16.63 4.11 -8.28
CA PHE A 35 -16.09 4.56 -6.99
C PHE A 35 -14.76 5.28 -7.21
N TYR A 36 -14.55 6.40 -6.53
CA TYR A 36 -13.36 7.23 -6.65
C TYR A 36 -12.79 7.61 -5.28
N ASP A 37 -11.60 8.31 -5.28
CA ASP A 37 -10.86 8.69 -4.09
C ASP A 37 -10.16 7.49 -3.42
N THR A 38 -9.62 7.67 -2.25
CA THR A 38 -8.82 6.69 -1.55
C THR A 38 -9.67 5.62 -0.86
N ILE A 39 -9.07 4.46 -0.63
CA ILE A 39 -9.67 3.46 0.27
C ILE A 39 -9.60 4.02 1.70
N PRO A 40 -10.72 4.08 2.42
CA PRO A 40 -10.70 4.55 3.80
C PRO A 40 -9.90 3.58 4.69
N PRO A 41 -9.04 4.07 5.60
CA PRO A 41 -8.23 3.22 6.46
C PRO A 41 -9.05 2.27 7.33
N GLU A 42 -10.27 2.63 7.65
CA GLU A 42 -11.22 1.82 8.44
C GLU A 42 -11.59 0.51 7.74
N LEU A 43 -11.48 0.43 6.40
CA LEU A 43 -11.68 -0.83 5.67
C LEU A 43 -10.64 -1.88 6.09
N PHE A 44 -9.43 -1.45 6.38
CA PHE A 44 -8.33 -2.34 6.78
C PHE A 44 -8.40 -2.78 8.25
N GLU A 45 -9.35 -2.26 9.02
CA GLU A 45 -9.66 -2.75 10.37
C GLU A 45 -10.55 -4.01 10.36
N LEU A 46 -11.14 -4.34 9.22
CA LEU A 46 -12.00 -5.51 9.03
C LEU A 46 -11.19 -6.79 8.93
N SER A 47 -10.52 -7.20 10.00
CA SER A 47 -9.61 -8.36 10.04
C SER A 47 -10.29 -9.70 9.68
N GLY A 48 -11.62 -9.78 9.71
CA GLY A 48 -12.41 -10.93 9.27
C GLY A 48 -12.63 -11.02 7.76
N LEU A 49 -12.12 -10.06 6.98
CA LEU A 49 -12.34 -9.99 5.53
C LEU A 49 -11.58 -11.11 4.81
N ILE A 50 -12.30 -11.84 3.95
CA ILE A 50 -11.77 -12.97 3.17
C ILE A 50 -11.60 -12.58 1.70
N HIS A 51 -12.56 -11.83 1.15
CA HIS A 51 -12.48 -11.35 -0.23
C HIS A 51 -12.66 -9.83 -0.30
N LEU A 52 -11.72 -9.16 -0.97
CA LEU A 52 -11.77 -7.72 -1.24
C LEU A 52 -11.64 -7.47 -2.75
N TYR A 53 -12.77 -7.13 -3.40
CA TYR A 53 -12.85 -6.85 -4.84
C TYR A 53 -13.20 -5.39 -5.09
N LEU A 54 -12.18 -4.59 -5.40
CA LEU A 54 -12.28 -3.17 -5.69
C LEU A 54 -11.97 -2.84 -7.17
N ASN A 55 -11.66 -3.86 -7.95
CA ASN A 55 -11.20 -3.70 -9.33
C ASN A 55 -12.21 -3.00 -10.23
N ASP A 56 -11.71 -2.41 -11.35
CA ASP A 56 -12.52 -1.71 -12.34
C ASP A 56 -13.36 -0.59 -11.71
N ASN A 57 -12.68 0.39 -11.12
CA ASN A 57 -13.20 1.62 -10.54
C ASN A 57 -12.25 2.80 -10.82
N ASP A 58 -12.52 3.97 -10.24
CA ASP A 58 -11.68 5.16 -10.32
C ASP A 58 -10.94 5.43 -8.99
N LEU A 59 -10.71 4.39 -8.18
CA LEU A 59 -10.03 4.52 -6.88
C LEU A 59 -8.57 4.94 -7.08
N THR A 60 -8.06 5.73 -6.13
CA THR A 60 -6.71 6.31 -6.18
C THR A 60 -6.03 6.25 -4.81
N GLY A 61 -4.82 6.79 -4.73
CA GLY A 61 -4.03 6.83 -3.50
C GLY A 61 -3.04 5.68 -3.40
N GLU A 62 -2.30 5.65 -2.32
CA GLU A 62 -1.35 4.59 -2.02
C GLU A 62 -2.06 3.43 -1.31
N ILE A 63 -1.54 2.22 -1.48
CA ILE A 63 -1.97 1.07 -0.69
C ILE A 63 -1.25 1.14 0.66
N PRO A 64 -1.97 1.36 1.77
CA PRO A 64 -1.33 1.61 3.05
C PRO A 64 -0.81 0.33 3.70
N ILE A 65 0.17 0.48 4.61
CA ILE A 65 0.73 -0.62 5.41
C ILE A 65 -0.34 -1.40 6.20
N ASN A 66 -1.46 -0.73 6.53
CA ASN A 66 -2.59 -1.34 7.25
C ASN A 66 -3.26 -2.50 6.49
N ILE A 67 -2.98 -2.67 5.19
CA ILE A 67 -3.43 -3.85 4.44
C ILE A 67 -3.00 -5.14 5.14
N ASN A 68 -1.87 -5.12 5.85
CA ASN A 68 -1.37 -6.22 6.67
C ASN A 68 -2.34 -6.67 7.79
N ASN A 69 -3.32 -5.86 8.17
CA ASN A 69 -4.32 -6.26 9.18
C ASN A 69 -5.30 -7.31 8.64
N LEU A 70 -5.41 -7.45 7.32
CA LEU A 70 -6.35 -8.37 6.66
C LEU A 70 -5.79 -9.81 6.56
N GLN A 71 -5.42 -10.38 7.69
CA GLN A 71 -4.73 -11.67 7.79
C GLN A 71 -5.56 -12.89 7.32
N ASN A 72 -6.88 -12.74 7.19
CA ASN A 72 -7.77 -13.81 6.69
C ASN A 72 -8.07 -13.65 5.18
N LEU A 73 -7.39 -12.73 4.49
CA LEU A 73 -7.69 -12.43 3.10
C LEU A 73 -7.20 -13.57 2.19
N GLU A 74 -8.12 -14.16 1.43
CA GLU A 74 -7.85 -15.19 0.43
C GLU A 74 -7.84 -14.60 -1.00
N ARG A 75 -8.49 -13.43 -1.19
CA ARG A 75 -8.58 -12.80 -2.50
C ARG A 75 -8.53 -11.28 -2.41
N LEU A 76 -7.57 -10.70 -3.12
CA LEU A 76 -7.36 -9.26 -3.24
C LEU A 76 -7.34 -8.86 -4.72
N ARG A 77 -8.35 -8.12 -5.16
CA ARG A 77 -8.47 -7.65 -6.54
C ARG A 77 -8.58 -6.14 -6.59
N LEU A 78 -7.50 -5.48 -7.03
CA LEU A 78 -7.34 -4.03 -7.12
C LEU A 78 -7.13 -3.54 -8.55
N GLN A 79 -7.10 -4.44 -9.53
CA GLN A 79 -6.74 -4.11 -10.91
C GLN A 79 -7.68 -3.07 -11.54
N ASN A 80 -7.16 -2.33 -12.53
CA ASN A 80 -7.87 -1.30 -13.28
C ASN A 80 -8.46 -0.21 -12.35
N ASN A 81 -7.56 0.47 -11.65
CA ASN A 81 -7.81 1.64 -10.84
C ASN A 81 -6.68 2.68 -11.06
N ASN A 82 -6.59 3.69 -10.21
CA ASN A 82 -5.56 4.72 -10.26
C ASN A 82 -4.66 4.71 -9.02
N PHE A 83 -4.45 3.55 -8.41
CA PHE A 83 -3.54 3.42 -7.27
C PHE A 83 -2.11 3.73 -7.71
N PHE A 84 -1.35 4.42 -6.86
CA PHE A 84 0.02 4.85 -7.15
C PHE A 84 0.96 4.62 -5.96
N GLY A 85 2.24 4.95 -6.14
CA GLY A 85 3.27 4.77 -5.12
C GLY A 85 3.78 3.34 -5.04
N TYR A 86 4.34 2.98 -3.90
CA TYR A 86 4.92 1.67 -3.66
C TYR A 86 3.98 0.78 -2.86
N LEU A 87 3.98 -0.50 -3.17
CA LEU A 87 3.33 -1.48 -2.30
C LEU A 87 4.16 -1.69 -1.03
N PRO A 88 3.54 -1.73 0.15
CA PRO A 88 4.27 -2.02 1.38
C PRO A 88 4.72 -3.48 1.43
N ASP A 89 5.94 -3.73 1.91
CA ASP A 89 6.49 -5.09 2.05
C ASP A 89 5.64 -5.97 2.99
N GLU A 90 4.94 -5.35 3.91
CA GLU A 90 4.05 -6.01 4.86
C GLU A 90 2.86 -6.73 4.21
N ILE A 91 2.54 -6.42 2.95
CA ILE A 91 1.51 -7.17 2.20
C ILE A 91 1.88 -8.65 2.09
N CYS A 92 3.18 -8.97 2.07
CA CYS A 92 3.67 -10.34 2.02
C CYS A 92 3.41 -11.15 3.29
N ASN A 93 2.96 -10.52 4.37
CA ASN A 93 2.53 -11.23 5.59
C ASN A 93 1.12 -11.82 5.45
N ILE A 94 0.40 -11.49 4.38
CA ILE A 94 -0.91 -12.08 4.08
C ILE A 94 -0.68 -13.37 3.31
N GLU A 95 -1.36 -14.45 3.69
CA GLU A 95 -1.23 -15.76 3.03
C GLU A 95 -2.10 -15.82 1.75
N LEU A 96 -1.72 -15.05 0.72
CA LEU A 96 -2.35 -15.09 -0.61
C LEU A 96 -1.60 -16.03 -1.54
N ASP A 97 -2.32 -16.63 -2.49
CA ASP A 97 -1.69 -17.26 -3.66
C ASP A 97 -1.33 -16.15 -4.66
N TRP A 98 -0.07 -15.68 -4.60
CA TRP A 98 0.44 -14.55 -5.39
C TRP A 98 0.54 -14.87 -6.88
N ASP A 99 0.63 -16.15 -7.24
CA ASP A 99 0.75 -16.61 -8.63
C ASP A 99 -0.63 -16.82 -9.28
N ASP A 100 -1.69 -16.94 -8.49
CA ASP A 100 -3.04 -17.08 -9.00
C ASP A 100 -3.72 -15.72 -9.20
N GLN A 101 -3.89 -15.30 -10.44
CA GLN A 101 -4.56 -14.04 -10.78
C GLN A 101 -6.03 -13.95 -10.35
N ILE A 102 -6.63 -15.05 -9.91
CA ILE A 102 -7.96 -15.05 -9.31
C ILE A 102 -7.87 -14.61 -7.85
N SER A 103 -6.81 -15.03 -7.16
CA SER A 103 -6.55 -14.71 -5.77
C SER A 103 -5.95 -13.32 -5.60
N PHE A 104 -5.00 -12.95 -6.48
CA PHE A 104 -4.33 -11.66 -6.44
C PHE A 104 -4.23 -11.00 -7.81
N ASN A 105 -4.63 -9.74 -7.92
CA ASN A 105 -4.41 -8.95 -9.14
C ASN A 105 -4.39 -7.45 -8.84
N ILE A 106 -3.33 -6.77 -9.27
CA ILE A 106 -3.11 -5.32 -9.13
C ILE A 106 -2.81 -4.63 -10.46
N SER A 107 -2.91 -5.33 -11.60
CA SER A 107 -2.59 -4.79 -12.92
C SER A 107 -3.41 -3.56 -13.28
N GLY A 108 -2.95 -2.78 -14.25
CA GLY A 108 -3.69 -1.60 -14.74
C GLY A 108 -3.83 -0.51 -13.68
N ASN A 109 -2.77 -0.25 -12.91
CA ASN A 109 -2.66 0.84 -11.96
C ASN A 109 -1.43 1.71 -12.27
N ASN A 110 -1.05 2.60 -11.37
CA ASN A 110 0.12 3.47 -11.48
C ASN A 110 1.17 3.14 -10.39
N LEU A 111 1.25 1.87 -9.99
CA LEU A 111 2.18 1.42 -8.94
C LEU A 111 3.62 1.40 -9.45
N CYS A 112 4.56 1.72 -8.57
CA CYS A 112 5.98 1.73 -8.88
C CYS A 112 6.57 0.32 -8.94
N SER A 113 7.66 0.15 -9.70
CA SER A 113 8.22 -1.14 -10.06
C SER A 113 9.01 -1.85 -8.95
N GLU A 114 9.33 -1.17 -7.88
CA GLU A 114 9.95 -1.81 -6.71
C GLU A 114 8.87 -2.53 -5.90
N LEU A 115 8.68 -3.80 -6.19
CA LEU A 115 7.62 -4.61 -5.60
C LEU A 115 8.13 -5.44 -4.43
N PRO A 116 7.22 -5.74 -3.46
CA PRO A 116 7.50 -6.71 -2.41
C PRO A 116 7.91 -8.08 -2.97
N TYR A 117 8.79 -8.77 -2.26
CA TYR A 117 9.41 -10.02 -2.69
C TYR A 117 8.41 -11.16 -3.00
N CYS A 118 7.20 -11.11 -2.44
CA CYS A 118 6.16 -12.13 -2.67
C CYS A 118 5.43 -11.96 -4.01
N ILE A 119 5.60 -10.81 -4.70
CA ILE A 119 4.85 -10.47 -5.93
C ILE A 119 5.76 -10.60 -7.17
N ASP A 120 6.83 -11.35 -7.11
CA ASP A 120 7.84 -11.42 -8.16
C ASP A 120 7.25 -11.71 -9.55
N GLY A 121 7.19 -10.65 -10.39
CA GLY A 121 6.72 -10.72 -11.77
C GLY A 121 5.19 -10.74 -11.97
N ASN A 122 4.38 -10.75 -10.92
CA ASN A 122 2.90 -10.88 -11.00
C ASN A 122 2.13 -9.56 -10.88
N GLN A 123 2.80 -8.41 -11.01
CA GLN A 123 2.16 -7.10 -10.93
C GLN A 123 1.29 -6.73 -12.12
N GLY A 124 1.46 -7.41 -13.26
CA GLY A 124 0.86 -7.00 -14.53
C GLY A 124 1.36 -5.63 -15.02
N ASP A 125 0.68 -5.08 -16.02
CA ASP A 125 1.05 -3.77 -16.57
C ASP A 125 0.74 -2.64 -15.58
N GLN A 126 1.72 -1.74 -15.37
CA GLN A 126 1.61 -0.55 -14.52
C GLN A 126 2.05 0.70 -15.29
N ASN A 127 1.38 1.82 -15.06
CA ASN A 127 1.85 3.11 -15.54
C ASN A 127 2.80 3.73 -14.51
N THR A 128 4.10 3.55 -14.71
CA THR A 128 5.15 4.01 -13.78
C THR A 128 5.64 5.43 -14.05
N SER A 129 4.95 6.20 -14.92
CA SER A 129 5.41 7.53 -15.34
C SER A 129 5.56 8.55 -14.21
N ASN A 130 4.84 8.34 -13.11
CA ASN A 130 4.88 9.21 -11.92
C ASN A 130 5.78 8.66 -10.81
N CYS A 131 6.44 7.52 -11.03
CA CYS A 131 7.40 7.00 -10.08
C CYS A 131 8.70 7.80 -10.19
N GLU A 132 9.10 8.42 -9.10
CA GLU A 132 10.40 9.07 -9.06
C GLU A 132 11.47 7.99 -9.28
N ASN A 133 12.18 8.07 -10.40
CA ASN A 133 13.44 7.36 -10.56
C ASN A 133 14.43 8.04 -9.61
N VAL A 134 14.41 7.68 -8.34
CA VAL A 134 15.51 7.99 -7.44
C VAL A 134 16.68 7.16 -7.95
N SER A 135 17.42 7.73 -8.91
CA SER A 135 18.65 7.12 -9.34
C SER A 135 19.54 6.95 -8.10
N ILE A 136 20.27 5.83 -8.05
CA ILE A 136 21.22 5.59 -6.97
C ILE A 136 22.26 6.73 -6.89
N GLU A 137 22.39 7.53 -7.93
CA GLU A 137 23.22 8.73 -8.01
C GLU A 137 22.67 9.90 -7.19
N ASP A 138 21.33 9.94 -6.93
CA ASP A 138 20.70 10.88 -6.00
C ASP A 138 20.74 10.38 -4.54
N LYS A 139 21.20 9.15 -4.30
CA LYS A 139 21.58 8.71 -2.96
C LYS A 139 22.79 9.56 -2.55
N ILE A 140 22.46 10.59 -1.79
CA ILE A 140 23.34 11.49 -1.07
C ILE A 140 24.63 10.75 -0.75
N SER A 141 25.76 11.24 -1.30
CA SER A 141 27.05 10.69 -0.98
C SER A 141 27.20 10.70 0.54
N LEU A 142 27.45 9.53 1.12
CA LEU A 142 27.65 9.39 2.57
C LEU A 142 28.77 10.32 3.09
N ASP A 143 29.54 10.89 2.19
CA ASP A 143 30.59 11.88 2.46
C ASP A 143 30.06 13.23 2.93
N GLU A 144 28.75 13.53 2.71
CA GLU A 144 28.11 14.76 3.19
C GLU A 144 27.53 14.65 4.61
N TYR A 145 27.45 13.43 5.16
CA TYR A 145 26.96 13.17 6.51
C TYR A 145 28.11 12.73 7.40
N ARG A 146 28.34 13.47 8.47
CA ARG A 146 29.36 13.16 9.47
C ARG A 146 28.73 12.96 10.84
N ILE A 147 29.09 11.86 11.48
CA ILE A 147 28.87 11.72 12.92
C ILE A 147 29.98 12.53 13.61
N ASN A 148 29.63 13.67 14.16
CA ASN A 148 30.58 14.58 14.79
C ASN A 148 31.07 14.06 16.14
N SER A 149 30.23 13.34 16.87
CA SER A 149 30.58 12.71 18.14
C SER A 149 29.59 11.64 18.54
N ALA A 150 30.12 10.60 19.18
CA ALA A 150 29.33 9.61 19.91
C ALA A 150 30.02 9.40 21.25
N PHE A 151 29.38 9.76 22.34
CA PHE A 151 29.93 9.61 23.67
C PHE A 151 29.09 8.59 24.46
N PRO A 152 29.63 7.43 24.79
CA PRO A 152 29.06 6.64 25.86
C PRO A 152 29.34 7.35 27.19
N ASN A 153 28.31 7.77 27.87
CA ASN A 153 28.46 8.22 29.26
C ASN A 153 28.56 6.99 30.17
N PRO A 154 29.67 6.77 30.86
CA PRO A 154 29.84 5.56 31.71
C PRO A 154 28.83 5.46 32.87
N PHE A 155 28.08 6.54 33.14
CA PHE A 155 27.08 6.59 34.21
C PHE A 155 25.63 6.67 33.73
N ASN A 156 25.41 6.74 32.41
CA ASN A 156 24.08 6.81 31.81
C ASN A 156 24.04 5.89 30.59
N PRO A 157 23.07 4.95 30.51
CA PRO A 157 22.93 4.06 29.36
C PRO A 157 22.47 4.76 28.07
N ILE A 158 22.24 6.07 28.11
CA ILE A 158 21.84 6.84 26.92
C ILE A 158 23.09 7.27 26.15
N VAL A 159 23.19 6.82 24.89
CA VAL A 159 24.19 7.30 23.94
C VAL A 159 23.65 8.53 23.25
N THR A 160 24.35 9.64 23.34
CA THR A 160 24.03 10.84 22.54
C THR A 160 24.85 10.83 21.27
N ILE A 161 24.16 10.82 20.13
CA ILE A 161 24.77 10.90 18.80
C ILE A 161 24.48 12.30 18.25
N THR A 162 25.52 13.05 17.95
CA THR A 162 25.40 14.34 17.26
C THR A 162 25.77 14.14 15.79
N TYR A 163 24.86 14.49 14.90
CA TYR A 163 25.05 14.37 13.46
C TYR A 163 24.76 15.71 12.76
N GLN A 164 25.33 15.90 11.60
CA GLN A 164 25.08 17.06 10.74
C GLN A 164 24.40 16.58 9.45
N LEU A 165 23.26 17.17 9.16
CA LEU A 165 22.58 16.98 7.89
C LEU A 165 23.09 18.00 6.87
N ALA A 166 23.32 17.57 5.63
CA ALA A 166 23.59 18.47 4.54
C ALA A 166 22.38 19.38 4.31
N ASN A 167 22.59 20.69 4.29
CA ASN A 167 21.54 21.63 3.93
C ASN A 167 21.29 21.53 2.41
N LYS A 168 20.25 20.79 2.01
CA LYS A 168 19.75 20.87 0.64
C LYS A 168 19.02 22.21 0.51
N VAL A 169 19.65 23.19 -0.12
CA VAL A 169 18.96 24.40 -0.57
C VAL A 169 18.14 23.99 -1.79
N LEU A 170 16.82 23.90 -1.62
CA LEU A 170 15.91 23.85 -2.76
C LEU A 170 16.01 25.21 -3.48
N VAL A 171 16.52 25.18 -4.70
CA VAL A 171 16.47 26.29 -5.65
C VAL A 171 15.21 26.19 -6.48
#